data_98facfb176001d763746d256d6da57a3
#
_entry.id   98facfb176001d763746d256d6da57a3
#
_cell.length_a   1.000
_cell.length_b   1.000
_cell.length_c   1.000
_cell.angle_alpha   90.00
_cell.angle_beta   90.00
_cell.angle_gamma   90.00
#
_symmetry.space_group_name_H-M   'P 1'
#
loop_
_entity.id
_entity.type
_entity.pdbx_description
1 polymer ?
#
loop_
_entity_poly.entity_id
_entity_poly.type
_entity_poly.pdbx_seq_one_letter_code
_entity_poly.pdbx_strand_id
1 'polypeptide(L)'
;MGDLRGEWRIADITLDERTVVRRSPDIEHERAVAIFDLLEENRFAPASGLDGPFHLHLAIEENRLTIEVRSASDGSNETIVLPLAPFRGIVRDYFMICESYYQAIRRSSLAQIETIDIGRRSLHDEGSTLLTERLADKVSVDHHTARRLFTLICVLHLRG
;
A
#
# COMPACT_ATOMS: atom_id res chain seq x y z
N MET A 1 -30.71 12.34 1.61
CA MET A 1 -29.86 12.47 1.20
C MET A 1 -28.94 11.54 1.43
N GLY A 2 -28.95 10.71 0.88
CA GLY A 2 -28.12 9.68 0.98
C GLY A 2 -26.92 10.07 1.70
N ASP A 3 -26.50 9.28 2.50
CA ASP A 3 -25.35 9.63 3.23
C ASP A 3 -24.13 9.44 2.35
N LEU A 4 -23.78 10.49 1.66
CA LEU A 4 -22.64 10.44 0.75
C LEU A 4 -21.32 10.21 1.46
N ARG A 5 -21.29 10.37 2.78
CA ARG A 5 -20.06 10.13 3.51
C ARG A 5 -19.66 8.67 3.55
N GLY A 6 -20.60 7.76 3.32
CA GLY A 6 -20.27 6.36 3.19
C GLY A 6 -19.43 6.05 1.98
N GLU A 7 -19.26 7.03 1.11
CA GLU A 7 -18.52 6.84 -0.13
C GLU A 7 -17.05 7.21 -0.02
N TRP A 8 -16.54 7.55 1.16
CA TRP A 8 -15.11 7.81 1.34
C TRP A 8 -14.36 6.50 1.43
N ARG A 9 -14.45 5.73 0.39
CA ARG A 9 -13.80 4.42 0.33
C ARG A 9 -13.26 4.14 -1.05
N ILE A 10 -12.24 3.30 -1.06
CA ILE A 10 -11.66 2.79 -2.28
C ILE A 10 -12.52 1.61 -2.72
N ALA A 11 -13.07 1.68 -3.93
CA ALA A 11 -13.89 0.61 -4.48
C ALA A 11 -13.08 -0.30 -5.41
N ASP A 12 -11.98 0.20 -5.95
CA ASP A 12 -11.11 -0.59 -6.82
C ASP A 12 -9.70 0.00 -6.79
N ILE A 13 -8.72 -0.83 -7.03
CA ILE A 13 -7.33 -0.40 -7.08
C ILE A 13 -6.57 -1.21 -8.12
N THR A 14 -5.80 -0.52 -8.95
CA THR A 14 -4.93 -1.16 -9.93
C THR A 14 -3.51 -0.66 -9.73
N LEU A 15 -2.56 -1.47 -10.16
CA LEU A 15 -1.14 -1.15 -10.06
C LEU A 15 -0.54 -1.13 -11.46
N ASP A 16 0.34 -0.17 -11.70
CA ASP A 16 1.09 -0.14 -12.95
C ASP A 16 2.25 -1.12 -12.82
N GLU A 17 2.10 -2.29 -13.38
CA GLU A 17 3.07 -3.38 -13.26
C GLU A 17 3.85 -3.60 -14.54
N ARG A 18 3.83 -2.64 -15.46
CA ARG A 18 4.51 -2.78 -16.76
C ARG A 18 6.01 -3.00 -16.61
N THR A 19 6.61 -2.45 -15.57
CA THR A 19 8.05 -2.57 -15.35
C THR A 19 8.43 -3.70 -14.41
N VAL A 20 7.45 -4.43 -13.90
CA VAL A 20 7.73 -5.56 -13.01
C VAL A 20 8.05 -6.76 -13.87
N VAL A 21 9.28 -7.25 -13.75
CA VAL A 21 9.74 -8.36 -14.57
C VAL A 21 9.23 -9.69 -14.02
N ARG A 22 9.40 -9.90 -12.73
CA ARG A 22 9.01 -11.19 -12.16
C ARG A 22 8.89 -11.07 -10.66
N ARG A 23 7.86 -11.68 -10.09
CA ARG A 23 7.70 -11.74 -8.64
C ARG A 23 7.73 -13.17 -8.16
N SER A 24 8.23 -13.36 -6.94
CA SER A 24 8.14 -14.66 -6.31
C SER A 24 6.69 -14.97 -5.96
N PRO A 25 6.33 -16.25 -5.80
CA PRO A 25 4.99 -16.61 -5.34
C PRO A 25 4.61 -15.96 -4.01
N ASP A 26 5.59 -15.77 -3.11
CA ASP A 26 5.34 -15.15 -1.82
C ASP A 26 4.93 -13.68 -1.98
N ILE A 27 5.59 -12.95 -2.87
CA ILE A 27 5.26 -11.56 -3.15
C ILE A 27 3.90 -11.46 -3.84
N GLU A 28 3.61 -12.36 -4.78
CA GLU A 28 2.29 -12.38 -5.42
C GLU A 28 1.18 -12.63 -4.40
N HIS A 29 1.44 -13.48 -3.43
CA HIS A 29 0.48 -13.74 -2.36
C HIS A 29 0.25 -12.48 -1.51
N GLU A 30 1.33 -11.80 -1.13
CA GLU A 30 1.22 -10.56 -0.37
C GLU A 30 0.42 -9.50 -1.11
N ARG A 31 0.66 -9.38 -2.43
CA ARG A 31 -0.08 -8.45 -3.27
C ARG A 31 -1.58 -8.78 -3.28
N ALA A 32 -1.91 -10.02 -3.50
CA ALA A 32 -3.31 -10.45 -3.57
C ALA A 32 -4.03 -10.24 -2.26
N VAL A 33 -3.39 -10.58 -1.14
CA VAL A 33 -3.98 -10.42 0.19
C VAL A 33 -4.18 -8.93 0.50
N ALA A 34 -3.18 -8.09 0.19
CA ALA A 34 -3.27 -6.66 0.46
C ALA A 34 -4.44 -6.03 -0.32
N ILE A 35 -4.61 -6.39 -1.59
CA ILE A 35 -5.72 -5.86 -2.40
C ILE A 35 -7.05 -6.34 -1.83
N PHE A 36 -7.16 -7.63 -1.52
CA PHE A 36 -8.40 -8.18 -0.96
C PHE A 36 -8.77 -7.48 0.35
N ASP A 37 -7.83 -7.39 1.27
CA ASP A 37 -8.08 -6.76 2.57
C ASP A 37 -8.39 -5.28 2.43
N LEU A 38 -7.69 -4.59 1.53
CA LEU A 38 -7.95 -3.17 1.29
C LEU A 38 -9.39 -2.94 0.82
N LEU A 39 -9.86 -3.74 -0.13
CA LEU A 39 -11.19 -3.56 -0.68
C LEU A 39 -12.29 -3.98 0.28
N GLU A 40 -11.97 -4.86 1.24
CA GLU A 40 -12.94 -5.29 2.25
C GLU A 40 -13.28 -4.17 3.22
N GLU A 41 -12.26 -3.41 3.64
CA GLU A 41 -12.45 -2.37 4.64
C GLU A 41 -11.38 -1.31 4.45
N ASN A 42 -11.80 -0.08 4.20
CA ASN A 42 -10.86 1.03 4.04
C ASN A 42 -11.54 2.36 4.29
N ARG A 43 -10.74 3.41 4.44
CA ARG A 43 -11.22 4.77 4.48
C ARG A 43 -10.24 5.64 3.70
N PHE A 44 -10.77 6.44 2.78
CA PHE A 44 -9.95 7.28 1.91
C PHE A 44 -10.71 8.58 1.68
N ALA A 45 -10.27 9.66 2.30
CA ALA A 45 -10.96 10.94 2.26
C ALA A 45 -10.04 12.03 1.71
N PRO A 46 -10.10 12.33 0.40
CA PRO A 46 -9.26 13.37 -0.19
C PRO A 46 -9.52 14.74 0.44
N ALA A 47 -8.44 15.48 0.69
CA ALA A 47 -8.53 16.82 1.24
C ALA A 47 -9.23 17.79 0.29
N SER A 48 -9.19 17.49 -1.00
CA SER A 48 -9.86 18.28 -2.04
C SER A 48 -11.38 18.24 -1.94
N GLY A 49 -11.92 17.27 -1.22
CA GLY A 49 -13.36 17.08 -1.15
C GLY A 49 -13.92 16.23 -2.29
N LEU A 50 -13.05 15.59 -3.08
CA LEU A 50 -13.50 14.70 -4.14
C LEU A 50 -14.38 13.59 -3.56
N ASP A 51 -15.52 13.36 -4.17
CA ASP A 51 -16.47 12.36 -3.69
C ASP A 51 -16.14 10.95 -4.17
N GLY A 52 -16.31 9.99 -3.28
CA GLY A 52 -16.15 8.58 -3.62
C GLY A 52 -17.43 7.96 -4.14
N PRO A 53 -17.43 6.63 -4.33
CA PRO A 53 -16.27 5.78 -4.10
C PRO A 53 -15.16 6.00 -5.12
N PHE A 54 -13.96 5.53 -4.82
CA PHE A 54 -12.78 5.86 -5.62
C PHE A 54 -12.18 4.65 -6.31
N HIS A 55 -11.69 4.90 -7.51
CA HIS A 55 -10.81 3.96 -8.21
C HIS A 55 -9.41 4.53 -8.15
N LEU A 56 -8.48 3.78 -7.57
CA LEU A 56 -7.10 4.21 -7.46
C LEU A 56 -6.23 3.49 -8.48
N HIS A 57 -5.25 4.19 -9.01
CA HIS A 57 -4.22 3.58 -9.83
C HIS A 57 -2.86 4.03 -9.30
N LEU A 58 -2.04 3.09 -8.87
CA LEU A 58 -0.73 3.36 -8.29
C LEU A 58 0.37 3.07 -9.30
N ALA A 59 1.30 3.99 -9.43
CA ALA A 59 2.45 3.83 -10.32
C ALA A 59 3.69 4.44 -9.68
N ILE A 60 4.84 3.90 -10.02
CA ILE A 60 6.13 4.48 -9.62
C ILE A 60 6.84 4.91 -10.88
N GLU A 61 7.11 6.22 -10.97
CA GLU A 61 7.81 6.80 -12.10
C GLU A 61 8.83 7.82 -11.61
N GLU A 62 10.06 7.70 -12.09
CA GLU A 62 11.11 8.67 -11.76
C GLU A 62 11.27 8.93 -10.26
N ASN A 63 11.29 7.86 -9.48
CA ASN A 63 11.44 7.94 -8.02
C ASN A 63 10.28 8.65 -7.33
N ARG A 64 9.11 8.64 -7.94
CA ARG A 64 7.89 9.18 -7.35
C ARG A 64 6.78 8.17 -7.41
N LEU A 65 5.98 8.14 -6.35
CA LEU A 65 4.75 7.37 -6.34
C LEU A 65 3.63 8.30 -6.82
N THR A 66 2.90 7.87 -7.82
CA THR A 66 1.71 8.60 -8.26
C THR A 66 0.49 7.76 -7.91
N ILE A 67 -0.51 8.41 -7.32
CA ILE A 67 -1.79 7.80 -7.02
C ILE A 67 -2.82 8.59 -7.80
N GLU A 68 -3.34 7.99 -8.86
CA GLU A 68 -4.45 8.59 -9.60
C GLU A 68 -5.73 8.21 -8.89
N VAL A 69 -6.51 9.21 -8.53
CA VAL A 69 -7.75 9.02 -7.78
C VAL A 69 -8.89 9.46 -8.68
N ARG A 70 -9.77 8.53 -9.02
CA ARG A 70 -10.92 8.85 -9.85
C ARG A 70 -12.21 8.59 -9.07
N SER A 71 -13.10 9.58 -9.08
CA SER A 71 -14.42 9.44 -8.48
C SER A 71 -15.30 8.59 -9.38
N ALA A 72 -15.86 7.51 -8.84
CA ALA A 72 -16.78 6.68 -9.58
C ALA A 72 -18.15 7.36 -9.73
N SER A 73 -18.45 8.35 -8.87
CA SER A 73 -19.77 8.99 -8.91
C SER A 73 -19.90 10.03 -10.03
N ASP A 74 -18.85 10.81 -10.29
CA ASP A 74 -18.94 11.88 -11.30
C ASP A 74 -17.80 11.89 -12.32
N GLY A 75 -16.87 10.96 -12.21
CA GLY A 75 -15.76 10.86 -13.15
C GLY A 75 -14.62 11.85 -12.93
N SER A 76 -14.74 12.74 -11.95
CA SER A 76 -13.67 13.65 -11.60
C SER A 76 -12.44 12.90 -11.13
N ASN A 77 -11.27 13.47 -11.37
CA ASN A 77 -10.04 12.82 -10.92
C ASN A 77 -9.03 13.82 -10.42
N GLU A 78 -8.07 13.31 -9.67
CA GLU A 78 -6.92 14.08 -9.22
C GLU A 78 -5.75 13.12 -9.06
N THR A 79 -4.54 13.66 -9.03
CA THR A 79 -3.33 12.85 -8.87
C THR A 79 -2.59 13.30 -7.63
N ILE A 80 -2.27 12.34 -6.77
CA ILE A 80 -1.43 12.57 -5.59
C ILE A 80 -0.04 12.07 -5.93
N VAL A 81 0.97 12.90 -5.68
CA VAL A 81 2.36 12.55 -5.97
C VAL A 81 3.17 12.62 -4.69
N LEU A 82 3.91 11.55 -4.40
CA LEU A 82 4.80 11.49 -3.23
C LEU A 82 6.21 11.12 -3.69
N PRO A 83 7.24 11.78 -3.16
CA PRO A 83 8.61 11.34 -3.43
C PRO A 83 8.86 9.98 -2.74
N LEU A 84 9.58 9.10 -3.40
CA LEU A 84 9.89 7.79 -2.85
C LEU A 84 11.13 7.78 -1.96
N ALA A 85 11.97 8.81 -2.04
CA ALA A 85 13.21 8.82 -1.28
C ALA A 85 13.03 8.52 0.21
N PRO A 86 12.03 9.10 0.90
CA PRO A 86 11.85 8.78 2.33
C PRO A 86 11.51 7.32 2.62
N PHE A 87 11.00 6.61 1.62
CA PHE A 87 10.54 5.23 1.80
C PHE A 87 11.59 4.18 1.46
N ARG A 88 12.64 4.56 0.73
CA ARG A 88 13.58 3.56 0.19
C ARG A 88 14.19 2.63 1.22
N GLY A 89 14.65 3.19 2.33
CA GLY A 89 15.27 2.39 3.37
C GLY A 89 14.30 1.40 3.99
N ILE A 90 13.11 1.89 4.32
CA ILE A 90 12.09 1.05 4.95
C ILE A 90 11.62 -0.04 4.00
N VAL A 91 11.41 0.29 2.73
CA VAL A 91 10.98 -0.70 1.74
C VAL A 91 12.04 -1.78 1.57
N ARG A 92 13.31 -1.39 1.46
CA ARG A 92 14.40 -2.35 1.35
C ARG A 92 14.45 -3.27 2.55
N ASP A 93 14.41 -2.69 3.75
CA ASP A 93 14.51 -3.47 4.98
C ASP A 93 13.31 -4.39 5.15
N TYR A 94 12.13 -3.91 4.77
CA TYR A 94 10.92 -4.72 4.84
C TYR A 94 11.02 -5.95 3.93
N PHE A 95 11.52 -5.79 2.70
CA PHE A 95 11.70 -6.92 1.81
C PHE A 95 12.71 -7.92 2.34
N MET A 96 13.80 -7.43 2.90
CA MET A 96 14.83 -8.32 3.45
C MET A 96 14.25 -9.17 4.59
N ILE A 97 13.45 -8.55 5.46
CA ILE A 97 12.89 -9.29 6.58
C ILE A 97 11.76 -10.22 6.14
N CYS A 98 10.99 -9.84 5.11
CA CYS A 98 9.98 -10.72 4.55
C CYS A 98 10.61 -11.98 3.97
N GLU A 99 11.71 -11.84 3.25
CA GLU A 99 12.43 -12.99 2.72
C GLU A 99 12.92 -13.88 3.83
N SER A 100 13.49 -13.30 4.89
CA SER A 100 13.92 -14.05 6.06
C SER A 100 12.76 -14.78 6.72
N TYR A 101 11.60 -14.15 6.78
CA TYR A 101 10.40 -14.74 7.37
C TYR A 101 9.96 -15.97 6.58
N TYR A 102 9.89 -15.87 5.26
CA TYR A 102 9.45 -17.00 4.44
C TYR A 102 10.45 -18.15 4.49
N GLN A 103 11.73 -17.85 4.55
CA GLN A 103 12.73 -18.89 4.73
C GLN A 103 12.63 -19.55 6.10
N ALA A 104 12.37 -18.76 7.14
CA ALA A 104 12.25 -19.28 8.50
C ALA A 104 11.05 -20.21 8.64
N ILE A 105 9.93 -19.90 8.00
CA ILE A 105 8.74 -20.76 8.02
C ILE A 105 9.09 -22.16 7.53
N ARG A 106 10.00 -22.25 6.55
CA ARG A 106 10.36 -23.54 5.97
C ARG A 106 11.43 -24.30 6.74
N ARG A 107 12.25 -23.61 7.54
CA ARG A 107 13.48 -24.22 8.07
C ARG A 107 13.80 -23.95 9.53
N SER A 108 13.09 -23.04 10.17
CA SER A 108 13.49 -22.57 11.49
C SER A 108 12.53 -22.98 12.58
N SER A 109 12.96 -22.80 13.83
CA SER A 109 12.12 -23.07 14.98
C SER A 109 11.01 -22.03 15.10
N LEU A 110 9.96 -22.37 15.83
CA LEU A 110 8.84 -21.47 16.07
C LEU A 110 9.32 -20.17 16.73
N ALA A 111 10.27 -20.27 17.67
CA ALA A 111 10.78 -19.07 18.35
C ALA A 111 11.48 -18.13 17.38
N GLN A 112 12.25 -18.66 16.43
CA GLN A 112 12.91 -17.84 15.42
C GLN A 112 11.91 -17.19 14.48
N ILE A 113 10.88 -17.93 14.09
CA ILE A 113 9.82 -17.40 13.23
C ILE A 113 9.11 -16.23 13.92
N GLU A 114 8.80 -16.38 15.20
CA GLU A 114 8.13 -15.33 15.96
C GLU A 114 8.99 -14.08 16.07
N THR A 115 10.29 -14.24 16.31
CA THR A 115 11.21 -13.10 16.41
C THR A 115 11.26 -12.32 15.10
N ILE A 116 11.38 -13.04 13.98
CA ILE A 116 11.43 -12.40 12.66
C ILE A 116 10.09 -11.73 12.36
N ASP A 117 8.97 -12.37 12.72
CA ASP A 117 7.66 -11.80 12.47
C ASP A 117 7.40 -10.52 13.25
N ILE A 118 7.91 -10.42 14.48
CA ILE A 118 7.82 -9.19 15.25
C ILE A 118 8.54 -8.07 14.52
N GLY A 119 9.75 -8.33 14.01
CA GLY A 119 10.51 -7.33 13.25
C GLY A 119 9.81 -6.94 11.97
N ARG A 120 9.21 -7.91 11.27
CA ARG A 120 8.48 -7.65 10.03
C ARG A 120 7.29 -6.73 10.28
N ARG A 121 6.52 -6.99 11.32
CA ARG A 121 5.37 -6.16 11.66
C ARG A 121 5.79 -4.76 12.11
N SER A 122 6.90 -4.66 12.82
CA SER A 122 7.43 -3.37 13.26
C SER A 122 7.83 -2.49 12.07
N LEU A 123 8.53 -3.05 11.09
CA LEU A 123 8.90 -2.31 9.89
C LEU A 123 7.66 -1.93 9.06
N HIS A 124 6.69 -2.82 9.00
CA HIS A 124 5.45 -2.54 8.28
C HIS A 124 4.70 -1.37 8.93
N ASP A 125 4.63 -1.35 10.25
CA ASP A 125 3.99 -0.25 10.97
C ASP A 125 4.73 1.07 10.77
N GLU A 126 6.06 1.02 10.77
CA GLU A 126 6.87 2.20 10.54
C GLU A 126 6.64 2.78 9.15
N GLY A 127 6.60 1.91 8.13
CA GLY A 127 6.30 2.34 6.77
C GLY A 127 4.89 2.90 6.62
N SER A 128 3.93 2.27 7.29
CA SER A 128 2.54 2.71 7.26
C SER A 128 2.35 4.06 7.92
N THR A 129 3.04 4.29 9.04
CA THR A 129 3.02 5.57 9.73
C THR A 129 3.65 6.66 8.86
N LEU A 130 4.78 6.37 8.24
CA LEU A 130 5.41 7.32 7.34
C LEU A 130 4.48 7.67 6.18
N LEU A 131 3.80 6.68 5.61
CA LEU A 131 2.87 6.93 4.52
C LEU A 131 1.72 7.84 4.97
N THR A 132 1.15 7.57 6.13
CA THR A 132 0.08 8.40 6.68
C THR A 132 0.53 9.84 6.84
N GLU A 133 1.75 10.04 7.36
CA GLU A 133 2.30 11.37 7.56
C GLU A 133 2.51 12.10 6.24
N ARG A 134 3.04 11.39 5.25
CA ARG A 134 3.29 12.00 3.94
C ARG A 134 2.03 12.31 3.16
N LEU A 135 0.95 11.61 3.45
CA LEU A 135 -0.35 11.83 2.81
C LEU A 135 -1.21 12.86 3.54
N ALA A 136 -0.85 13.24 4.76
CA ALA A 136 -1.75 13.95 5.69
C ALA A 136 -2.40 15.21 5.11
N ASP A 137 -1.68 15.96 4.28
CA ASP A 137 -2.21 17.18 3.66
C ASP A 137 -2.96 16.91 2.36
N LYS A 138 -2.98 15.68 1.90
CA LYS A 138 -3.58 15.32 0.61
C LYS A 138 -4.79 14.42 0.76
N VAL A 139 -4.71 13.46 1.66
CA VAL A 139 -5.81 12.51 1.88
C VAL A 139 -5.70 11.96 3.29
N SER A 140 -6.86 11.75 3.91
CA SER A 140 -6.94 11.14 5.23
C SER A 140 -7.24 9.65 5.04
N VAL A 141 -6.42 8.79 5.62
CA VAL A 141 -6.61 7.35 5.59
C VAL A 141 -6.52 6.81 7.00
N ASP A 142 -7.23 5.73 7.27
CA ASP A 142 -7.10 5.07 8.56
C ASP A 142 -5.88 4.14 8.53
N HIS A 143 -5.55 3.58 9.69
CA HIS A 143 -4.36 2.76 9.84
C HIS A 143 -4.40 1.51 8.96
N HIS A 144 -5.56 0.86 8.87
CA HIS A 144 -5.72 -0.32 8.01
C HIS A 144 -5.46 0.00 6.55
N THR A 145 -6.00 1.11 6.08
CA THR A 145 -5.81 1.53 4.70
C THR A 145 -4.33 1.82 4.43
N ALA A 146 -3.68 2.55 5.33
CA ALA A 146 -2.27 2.87 5.19
C ALA A 146 -1.41 1.60 5.14
N ARG A 147 -1.70 0.60 5.96
CA ARG A 147 -0.95 -0.65 5.97
C ARG A 147 -1.03 -1.38 4.64
N ARG A 148 -2.23 -1.47 4.06
CA ARG A 148 -2.42 -2.16 2.78
C ARG A 148 -1.79 -1.38 1.64
N LEU A 149 -1.94 -0.07 1.65
CA LEU A 149 -1.32 0.77 0.62
C LEU A 149 0.21 0.68 0.70
N PHE A 150 0.77 0.65 1.90
CA PHE A 150 2.22 0.49 2.04
C PHE A 150 2.70 -0.83 1.45
N THR A 151 1.97 -1.93 1.70
CA THR A 151 2.32 -3.22 1.11
C THR A 151 2.34 -3.13 -0.43
N LEU A 152 1.35 -2.47 -1.01
CA LEU A 152 1.29 -2.35 -2.47
C LEU A 152 2.40 -1.45 -3.02
N ILE A 153 2.79 -0.41 -2.28
CA ILE A 153 3.95 0.40 -2.65
C ILE A 153 5.21 -0.44 -2.67
N CYS A 154 5.38 -1.30 -1.66
CA CYS A 154 6.51 -2.22 -1.62
C CYS A 154 6.52 -3.15 -2.83
N VAL A 155 5.37 -3.71 -3.18
CA VAL A 155 5.24 -4.59 -4.33
C VAL A 155 5.65 -3.88 -5.62
N LEU A 156 5.21 -2.63 -5.80
CA LEU A 156 5.57 -1.85 -6.98
C LEU A 156 7.04 -1.45 -7.02
N HIS A 157 7.66 -1.31 -5.86
CA HIS A 157 9.05 -0.91 -5.77
C HIS A 157 10.01 -2.03 -6.19
N LEU A 158 9.50 -3.27 -6.22
CA LEU A 158 10.29 -4.39 -6.67
C LEU A 158 10.36 -4.40 -8.18
N ARG A 159 11.40 -3.79 -8.69
CA ARG A 159 11.62 -3.85 -10.13
C ARG A 159 12.70 -4.87 -10.37
N GLY A 160 12.37 -5.86 -11.05
CA GLY A 160 13.25 -6.91 -11.47
C GLY A 160 14.76 -6.79 -11.29
#